data_0da7557115b95860119132c68cce3134
#
_entry.id   0da7557115b95860119132c68cce3134
#
_cell.length_a   1.000
_cell.length_b   1.000
_cell.length_c   1.000
_cell.angle_alpha   90.00
_cell.angle_beta   90.00
_cell.angle_gamma   90.00
#
_symmetry.space_group_name_H-M   'P 1'
#
loop_
_entity.id
_entity.type
_entity.pdbx_description
1 polymer ?
#
loop_
_entity_poly.entity_id
_entity_poly.type
_entity_poly.pdbx_seq_one_letter_code
_entity_poly.pdbx_strand_id
1 'polypeptide(L)'
;MTSVKRGDVGSPAPWRHGIAKGMKFTRRVRPAPLTRPVRLARLPPEALSSVAVAALEPDHMNKQPARIGIVTVSDRASRGEYQDLGGPAIREWLDSALCSSWEPVGRMVADEQDQVEAVLRELCDESGCCLVVTTGGTGPAKRDVTPEATEAVCDKILDGFGELMRSVSLRFVPTAILSRQIAGIRGETLIINLPGKPSAIADCLNAVFPAVPYCIDLIDGPYLETDEAVIKAFRPKGSARPPAD
;
A
#
# COMPACT_ATOMS: atom_id res chain seq x y z
N MET A 1 -46.55 -19.60 -42.30
CA MET A 1 -47.38 -18.87 -41.33
C MET A 1 -47.45 -19.65 -40.05
N THR A 2 -46.62 -19.31 -39.07
CA THR A 2 -46.74 -19.82 -37.70
C THR A 2 -46.19 -18.73 -36.76
N SER A 3 -47.15 -18.11 -36.07
CA SER A 3 -46.92 -17.00 -35.11
C SER A 3 -46.34 -17.53 -33.81
N VAL A 4 -45.16 -17.02 -33.40
CA VAL A 4 -44.60 -17.27 -32.07
C VAL A 4 -45.02 -16.12 -31.16
N LYS A 5 -45.81 -16.42 -30.13
CA LYS A 5 -46.19 -15.50 -29.04
C LYS A 5 -44.99 -15.10 -28.21
N ARG A 6 -44.79 -13.80 -28.01
CA ARG A 6 -43.85 -13.23 -27.03
C ARG A 6 -44.40 -13.44 -25.63
N GLY A 7 -43.64 -14.12 -24.79
CA GLY A 7 -43.87 -14.24 -23.36
C GLY A 7 -43.50 -12.96 -22.64
N ASP A 8 -44.39 -12.51 -21.78
CA ASP A 8 -44.22 -11.37 -20.86
C ASP A 8 -43.15 -11.66 -19.82
N VAL A 9 -42.10 -10.85 -19.77
CA VAL A 9 -41.07 -10.90 -18.73
C VAL A 9 -41.43 -9.85 -17.69
N GLY A 10 -41.94 -10.32 -16.55
CA GLY A 10 -42.32 -9.48 -15.42
C GLY A 10 -41.13 -8.67 -14.86
N SER A 11 -41.39 -7.38 -14.64
CA SER A 11 -40.52 -6.45 -13.96
C SER A 11 -40.20 -6.91 -12.52
N PRO A 12 -38.96 -6.81 -12.05
CA PRO A 12 -38.63 -7.05 -10.65
C PRO A 12 -39.06 -5.86 -9.78
N ALA A 13 -39.67 -6.19 -8.62
CA ALA A 13 -40.18 -5.24 -7.64
C ALA A 13 -39.03 -4.44 -6.96
N PRO A 14 -39.26 -3.18 -6.53
CA PRO A 14 -38.23 -2.37 -5.86
C PRO A 14 -38.01 -2.82 -4.42
N TRP A 15 -36.76 -2.91 -4.04
CA TRP A 15 -36.30 -3.19 -2.69
C TRP A 15 -36.69 -2.05 -1.72
N ARG A 16 -37.56 -2.37 -0.76
CA ARG A 16 -37.92 -1.44 0.32
C ARG A 16 -36.82 -1.40 1.37
N HIS A 17 -36.20 -0.24 1.54
CA HIS A 17 -35.35 0.06 2.67
C HIS A 17 -36.17 0.18 3.95
N GLY A 18 -36.04 -0.78 4.85
CA GLY A 18 -36.56 -0.69 6.21
C GLY A 18 -35.63 0.19 7.06
N ILE A 19 -36.09 1.42 7.37
CA ILE A 19 -35.44 2.30 8.33
C ILE A 19 -35.89 1.85 9.72
N ALA A 20 -34.96 1.24 10.49
CA ALA A 20 -35.19 0.97 11.90
C ALA A 20 -35.04 2.26 12.71
N LYS A 21 -36.16 2.72 13.29
CA LYS A 21 -36.24 3.86 14.20
C LYS A 21 -35.70 3.47 15.59
N GLY A 22 -34.73 4.26 16.10
CA GLY A 22 -34.75 4.74 17.46
C GLY A 22 -34.30 3.78 18.56
N MET A 23 -33.03 3.81 18.91
CA MET A 23 -32.59 3.42 20.26
C MET A 23 -31.76 4.58 20.86
N LYS A 24 -32.44 5.38 21.72
CA LYS A 24 -31.81 6.43 22.55
C LYS A 24 -31.11 5.76 23.72
N PHE A 25 -29.78 5.73 23.72
CA PHE A 25 -28.99 5.41 24.89
C PHE A 25 -28.42 6.71 25.49
N THR A 26 -29.16 7.27 26.45
CA THR A 26 -28.65 8.31 27.34
C THR A 26 -28.14 7.66 28.64
N ARG A 27 -26.86 7.33 28.71
CA ARG A 27 -26.22 7.02 29.98
C ARG A 27 -25.30 8.19 30.34
N ARG A 28 -25.82 9.08 31.24
CA ARG A 28 -25.00 10.09 31.93
C ARG A 28 -23.97 9.40 32.79
N VAL A 29 -22.70 9.47 32.43
CA VAL A 29 -21.59 9.14 33.31
C VAL A 29 -21.29 10.38 34.14
N ARG A 30 -21.43 10.26 35.46
CA ARG A 30 -21.03 11.30 36.43
C ARG A 30 -19.51 11.30 36.54
N PRO A 31 -18.84 12.46 36.50
CA PRO A 31 -17.41 12.50 36.78
C PRO A 31 -17.14 12.25 38.26
N ALA A 32 -16.12 11.45 38.55
CA ALA A 32 -15.61 11.17 39.88
C ALA A 32 -14.94 12.43 40.46
N PRO A 33 -14.97 12.63 41.79
CA PRO A 33 -14.39 13.80 42.41
C PRO A 33 -12.86 13.77 42.38
N LEU A 34 -12.28 14.93 42.07
CA LEU A 34 -10.84 15.19 42.07
C LEU A 34 -10.26 14.97 43.47
N THR A 35 -9.41 13.97 43.62
CA THR A 35 -8.62 13.73 44.83
C THR A 35 -7.47 14.74 44.91
N ARG A 36 -7.31 15.30 46.09
CA ARG A 36 -6.30 16.16 46.72
C ARG A 36 -5.00 16.43 45.96
N PRO A 37 -4.49 17.67 46.00
CA PRO A 37 -3.19 18.01 45.43
C PRO A 37 -2.06 17.33 46.19
N VAL A 38 -1.22 16.59 45.49
CA VAL A 38 0.04 16.07 46.00
C VAL A 38 0.99 17.22 46.20
N ARG A 39 1.48 17.45 47.41
CA ARG A 39 2.54 18.41 47.71
C ARG A 39 3.83 17.96 47.00
N LEU A 40 4.24 18.71 45.99
CA LEU A 40 5.58 18.57 45.42
C LEU A 40 6.62 18.96 46.49
N ALA A 41 7.30 17.96 47.03
CA ALA A 41 8.53 18.19 47.76
C ALA A 41 9.59 18.79 46.82
N ARG A 42 10.20 19.90 47.23
CA ARG A 42 11.31 20.55 46.49
C ARG A 42 12.49 19.59 46.54
N LEU A 43 12.86 19.02 45.39
CA LEU A 43 14.12 18.32 45.19
C LEU A 43 15.25 19.34 44.99
N PRO A 44 16.47 19.06 45.48
CA PRO A 44 17.60 19.97 45.31
C PRO A 44 18.01 20.04 43.82
N PRO A 45 18.56 21.17 43.34
CA PRO A 45 18.85 21.42 41.93
C PRO A 45 19.87 20.50 41.29
N GLU A 46 20.62 19.73 42.06
CA GLU A 46 21.61 18.77 41.52
C GLU A 46 21.02 17.42 41.08
N ALA A 47 19.77 17.12 41.40
CA ALA A 47 19.11 15.88 41.00
C ALA A 47 18.45 15.94 39.61
N LEU A 48 18.42 17.11 38.95
CA LEU A 48 17.78 17.32 37.65
C LEU A 48 18.71 17.06 36.46
N SER A 49 20.01 16.85 36.70
CA SER A 49 20.98 16.64 35.61
C SER A 49 21.16 15.20 35.17
N SER A 50 20.72 14.21 35.95
CA SER A 50 20.96 12.79 35.61
C SER A 50 19.70 12.01 35.17
N VAL A 51 18.51 12.59 35.30
CA VAL A 51 17.25 11.91 34.98
C VAL A 51 16.69 12.29 33.59
N ALA A 52 17.14 13.40 33.01
CA ALA A 52 16.64 13.87 31.71
C ALA A 52 17.35 13.29 30.48
N VAL A 53 18.37 12.44 30.66
CA VAL A 53 19.13 11.84 29.54
C VAL A 53 18.81 10.35 29.34
N ALA A 54 18.04 9.73 30.23
CA ALA A 54 17.75 8.30 30.18
C ALA A 54 16.42 7.91 29.50
N ALA A 55 15.79 8.83 28.78
CA ALA A 55 14.51 8.58 28.10
C ALA A 55 14.53 8.87 26.58
N LEU A 56 15.67 8.82 25.96
CA LEU A 56 15.78 8.67 24.51
C LEU A 56 16.35 7.28 24.26
N GLU A 57 15.45 6.34 24.08
CA GLU A 57 15.74 4.96 23.72
C GLU A 57 16.64 4.92 22.49
N PRO A 58 17.82 4.29 22.54
CA PRO A 58 18.70 4.14 21.38
C PRO A 58 18.33 2.93 20.51
N ASP A 59 17.06 2.52 20.42
CA ASP A 59 16.66 1.32 19.69
C ASP A 59 16.38 1.53 18.19
N HIS A 60 16.62 2.73 17.66
CA HIS A 60 16.48 3.02 16.23
C HIS A 60 17.81 3.12 15.46
N MET A 61 18.95 2.86 16.08
CA MET A 61 20.24 3.23 15.50
C MET A 61 20.99 2.16 14.71
N ASN A 62 20.41 0.97 14.40
CA ASN A 62 21.17 -0.02 13.59
C ASN A 62 20.36 -0.94 12.68
N LYS A 63 19.15 -0.57 12.26
CA LYS A 63 18.49 -1.29 11.17
C LYS A 63 18.77 -0.56 9.87
N GLN A 64 19.36 -1.26 8.90
CA GLN A 64 19.48 -0.73 7.55
C GLN A 64 18.07 -0.33 7.06
N PRO A 65 17.95 0.84 6.39
CA PRO A 65 16.66 1.28 5.87
C PRO A 65 16.09 0.25 4.90
N ALA A 66 14.77 0.06 4.94
CA ALA A 66 14.09 -0.81 3.99
C ALA A 66 14.23 -0.23 2.57
N ARG A 67 14.70 -1.02 1.62
CA ARG A 67 14.87 -0.57 0.23
C ARG A 67 13.60 -0.83 -0.56
N ILE A 68 13.06 0.22 -1.18
CA ILE A 68 11.81 0.14 -1.97
C ILE A 68 12.09 0.63 -3.38
N GLY A 69 11.91 -0.28 -4.35
CA GLY A 69 12.02 0.02 -5.77
C GLY A 69 10.82 0.80 -6.28
N ILE A 70 11.05 1.88 -7.03
CA ILE A 70 10.00 2.65 -7.71
C ILE A 70 10.35 2.68 -9.20
N VAL A 71 9.52 2.04 -10.03
CA VAL A 71 9.77 1.89 -11.46
C VAL A 71 8.72 2.62 -12.27
N THR A 72 9.13 3.61 -13.06
CA THR A 72 8.26 4.25 -14.06
C THR A 72 8.48 3.59 -15.41
N VAL A 73 7.43 2.95 -15.93
CA VAL A 73 7.41 2.32 -17.25
C VAL A 73 6.72 3.26 -18.22
N SER A 74 7.48 3.90 -19.11
CA SER A 74 6.95 4.86 -20.08
C SER A 74 7.95 5.18 -21.18
N ASP A 75 7.59 4.92 -22.42
CA ASP A 75 8.34 5.33 -23.61
C ASP A 75 8.63 6.84 -23.64
N ARG A 76 7.64 7.65 -23.31
CA ARG A 76 7.77 9.11 -23.35
C ARG A 76 8.62 9.68 -22.23
N ALA A 77 8.47 9.13 -21.03
CA ALA A 77 9.26 9.56 -19.88
C ALA A 77 10.73 9.12 -20.06
N SER A 78 10.99 7.91 -20.54
CA SER A 78 12.35 7.41 -20.77
C SER A 78 13.12 8.22 -21.83
N ARG A 79 12.41 8.83 -22.81
CA ARG A 79 13.00 9.74 -23.79
C ARG A 79 13.04 11.22 -23.35
N GLY A 80 12.57 11.53 -22.15
CA GLY A 80 12.50 12.91 -21.65
C GLY A 80 11.41 13.77 -22.34
N GLU A 81 10.47 13.17 -23.05
CA GLU A 81 9.38 13.87 -23.76
C GLU A 81 8.22 14.23 -22.82
N TYR A 82 8.18 13.62 -21.66
CA TYR A 82 7.13 13.80 -20.64
C TYR A 82 7.73 13.74 -19.24
N GLN A 83 7.26 14.65 -18.37
CA GLN A 83 7.67 14.63 -16.97
C GLN A 83 7.02 13.44 -16.25
N ASP A 84 7.81 12.60 -15.61
CA ASP A 84 7.31 11.57 -14.73
C ASP A 84 6.58 12.18 -13.53
N LEU A 85 5.31 11.85 -13.40
CA LEU A 85 4.48 12.22 -12.25
C LEU A 85 4.11 10.99 -11.40
N GLY A 86 4.30 9.78 -11.94
CA GLY A 86 3.95 8.53 -11.28
C GLY A 86 4.93 8.16 -10.18
N GLY A 87 6.22 8.14 -10.49
CA GLY A 87 7.27 7.85 -9.53
C GLY A 87 7.25 8.79 -8.31
N PRO A 88 7.23 10.12 -8.52
CA PRO A 88 7.06 11.08 -7.42
C PRO A 88 5.79 10.86 -6.59
N ALA A 89 4.64 10.55 -7.21
CA ALA A 89 3.39 10.28 -6.49
C ALA A 89 3.47 9.03 -5.60
N ILE A 90 4.13 7.96 -6.08
CA ILE A 90 4.39 6.77 -5.27
C ILE A 90 5.27 7.13 -4.07
N ARG A 91 6.35 7.86 -4.31
CA ARG A 91 7.29 8.26 -3.26
C ARG A 91 6.60 9.09 -2.19
N GLU A 92 5.87 10.14 -2.58
CA GLU A 92 5.14 11.01 -1.65
C GLU A 92 4.15 10.21 -0.80
N TRP A 93 3.45 9.26 -1.41
CA TRP A 93 2.52 8.41 -0.68
C TRP A 93 3.26 7.52 0.33
N LEU A 94 4.36 6.87 -0.05
CA LEU A 94 5.17 6.03 0.83
C LEU A 94 5.81 6.84 1.97
N ASP A 95 6.30 8.05 1.70
CA ASP A 95 6.84 8.97 2.71
C ASP A 95 5.79 9.34 3.76
N SER A 96 4.51 9.42 3.36
CA SER A 96 3.40 9.71 4.28
C SER A 96 2.92 8.47 5.06
N ALA A 97 3.05 7.29 4.48
CA ALA A 97 2.46 6.06 5.00
C ALA A 97 3.40 5.23 5.88
N LEU A 98 4.73 5.36 5.71
CA LEU A 98 5.73 4.56 6.43
C LEU A 98 6.34 5.34 7.59
N CYS A 99 6.33 4.74 8.79
CA CYS A 99 7.11 5.20 9.94
C CYS A 99 8.50 4.60 9.97
N SER A 100 8.70 3.41 9.37
CA SER A 100 10.00 2.77 9.27
C SER A 100 10.93 3.58 8.36
N SER A 101 12.23 3.60 8.69
CA SER A 101 13.25 4.16 7.80
C SER A 101 13.29 3.37 6.50
N TRP A 102 13.27 4.06 5.36
CA TRP A 102 13.32 3.46 4.04
C TRP A 102 14.09 4.31 3.04
N GLU A 103 14.60 3.68 1.97
CA GLU A 103 15.30 4.34 0.87
C GLU A 103 14.63 4.02 -0.47
N PRO A 104 14.38 5.01 -1.33
CA PRO A 104 13.89 4.78 -2.67
C PRO A 104 15.00 4.32 -3.61
N VAL A 105 14.73 3.27 -4.41
CA VAL A 105 15.57 2.85 -5.53
C VAL A 105 14.80 3.10 -6.82
N GLY A 106 14.97 4.30 -7.40
CA GLY A 106 14.23 4.74 -8.59
C GLY A 106 14.79 4.15 -9.89
N ARG A 107 13.90 3.72 -10.80
CA ARG A 107 14.24 3.33 -12.18
C ARG A 107 13.19 3.88 -13.14
N MET A 108 13.64 4.21 -14.35
CA MET A 108 12.76 4.62 -15.45
C MET A 108 13.14 3.81 -16.68
N VAL A 109 12.16 3.14 -17.29
CA VAL A 109 12.37 2.27 -18.45
C VAL A 109 11.32 2.51 -19.52
N ALA A 110 11.65 2.16 -20.76
CA ALA A 110 10.70 2.13 -21.86
C ALA A 110 9.67 1.00 -21.71
N ASP A 111 8.58 1.08 -22.45
CA ASP A 111 7.55 0.03 -22.51
C ASP A 111 8.06 -1.16 -23.37
N GLU A 112 9.18 -1.77 -22.96
CA GLU A 112 9.80 -2.97 -23.54
C GLU A 112 9.90 -4.05 -22.48
N GLN A 113 9.32 -5.22 -22.75
CA GLN A 113 9.18 -6.28 -21.75
C GLN A 113 10.51 -6.74 -21.17
N ASP A 114 11.52 -6.96 -22.01
CA ASP A 114 12.86 -7.40 -21.62
C ASP A 114 13.57 -6.39 -20.71
N GLN A 115 13.37 -5.09 -20.97
CA GLN A 115 13.94 -4.03 -20.12
C GLN A 115 13.23 -3.95 -18.77
N VAL A 116 11.90 -4.09 -18.75
CA VAL A 116 11.13 -4.12 -17.50
C VAL A 116 11.53 -5.35 -16.68
N GLU A 117 11.62 -6.55 -17.30
CA GLU A 117 12.08 -7.76 -16.62
C GLU A 117 13.48 -7.60 -16.03
N ALA A 118 14.42 -7.05 -16.79
CA ALA A 118 15.79 -6.84 -16.33
C ALA A 118 15.85 -5.94 -15.10
N VAL A 119 15.10 -4.83 -15.12
CA VAL A 119 15.03 -3.90 -13.97
C VAL A 119 14.34 -4.53 -12.77
N LEU A 120 13.26 -5.29 -12.96
CA LEU A 120 12.61 -5.98 -11.85
C LEU A 120 13.55 -7.00 -11.19
N ARG A 121 14.31 -7.78 -11.99
CA ARG A 121 15.32 -8.71 -11.46
C ARG A 121 16.44 -7.98 -10.71
N GLU A 122 16.98 -6.90 -11.28
CA GLU A 122 18.02 -6.09 -10.63
C GLU A 122 17.55 -5.55 -9.28
N LEU A 123 16.32 -5.02 -9.19
CA LEU A 123 15.79 -4.47 -7.94
C LEU A 123 15.55 -5.54 -6.87
N CYS A 124 15.10 -6.73 -7.28
CA CYS A 124 14.85 -7.84 -6.37
C CYS A 124 16.15 -8.53 -5.93
N ASP A 125 17.00 -8.92 -6.90
CA ASP A 125 18.09 -9.86 -6.67
C ASP A 125 19.41 -9.16 -6.28
N GLU A 126 19.66 -7.93 -6.80
CA GLU A 126 20.91 -7.21 -6.59
C GLU A 126 20.76 -6.02 -5.66
N SER A 127 19.66 -5.26 -5.84
CA SER A 127 19.40 -4.10 -5.00
C SER A 127 18.80 -4.46 -3.64
N GLY A 128 18.26 -5.68 -3.44
CA GLY A 128 17.70 -6.13 -2.18
C GLY A 128 16.46 -5.34 -1.75
N CYS A 129 15.62 -4.93 -2.71
CA CYS A 129 14.37 -4.25 -2.40
C CYS A 129 13.36 -5.24 -1.79
N CYS A 130 12.76 -4.92 -0.65
CA CYS A 130 11.68 -5.73 -0.07
C CYS A 130 10.31 -5.51 -0.76
N LEU A 131 10.17 -4.37 -1.41
CA LEU A 131 9.00 -3.96 -2.17
C LEU A 131 9.44 -3.30 -3.47
N VAL A 132 8.84 -3.65 -4.59
CA VAL A 132 8.97 -2.93 -5.87
C VAL A 132 7.58 -2.50 -6.31
N VAL A 133 7.43 -1.21 -6.58
CA VAL A 133 6.18 -0.63 -7.07
C VAL A 133 6.41 -0.07 -8.45
N THR A 134 5.70 -0.57 -9.46
CA THR A 134 5.77 -0.04 -10.81
C THR A 134 4.60 0.89 -11.11
N THR A 135 4.75 1.82 -12.01
CA THR A 135 3.66 2.66 -12.54
C THR A 135 3.77 2.80 -14.06
N GLY A 136 2.66 2.62 -14.76
CA GLY A 136 2.59 2.65 -16.22
C GLY A 136 2.59 1.26 -16.86
N GLY A 137 2.29 1.20 -18.16
CA GLY A 137 2.31 -0.01 -18.97
C GLY A 137 1.31 -1.11 -18.55
N THR A 138 0.21 -0.78 -17.85
CA THR A 138 -0.73 -1.77 -17.29
C THR A 138 -2.08 -1.86 -18.03
N GLY A 139 -2.24 -1.16 -19.15
CA GLY A 139 -3.47 -1.18 -19.96
C GLY A 139 -3.48 -2.30 -21.00
N PRO A 140 -4.45 -2.28 -21.93
CA PRO A 140 -4.61 -3.28 -22.99
C PRO A 140 -3.88 -2.90 -24.30
N ALA A 141 -3.14 -1.79 -24.34
CA ALA A 141 -2.43 -1.40 -25.55
C ALA A 141 -1.26 -2.35 -25.85
N LYS A 142 -0.84 -2.42 -27.13
CA LYS A 142 0.23 -3.34 -27.54
C LYS A 142 1.58 -3.08 -26.86
N ARG A 143 1.78 -1.84 -26.39
CA ARG A 143 2.99 -1.43 -25.68
C ARG A 143 2.88 -1.57 -24.17
N ASP A 144 1.68 -1.86 -23.63
CA ASP A 144 1.50 -2.11 -22.21
C ASP A 144 1.95 -3.55 -21.90
N VAL A 145 3.15 -3.71 -21.34
CA VAL A 145 3.82 -5.00 -21.11
C VAL A 145 4.23 -5.22 -19.65
N THR A 146 3.91 -4.27 -18.77
CA THR A 146 4.30 -4.35 -17.34
C THR A 146 3.76 -5.60 -16.65
N PRO A 147 2.50 -6.02 -16.84
CA PRO A 147 1.99 -7.24 -16.21
C PRO A 147 2.70 -8.50 -16.69
N GLU A 148 2.95 -8.61 -18.01
CA GLU A 148 3.66 -9.74 -18.60
C GLU A 148 5.10 -9.84 -18.09
N ALA A 149 5.80 -8.71 -18.02
CA ALA A 149 7.17 -8.66 -17.48
C ALA A 149 7.19 -9.05 -15.99
N THR A 150 6.18 -8.60 -15.23
CA THR A 150 6.06 -8.95 -13.81
C THR A 150 5.77 -10.44 -13.63
N GLU A 151 4.83 -11.01 -14.41
CA GLU A 151 4.52 -12.43 -14.39
C GLU A 151 5.74 -13.29 -14.73
N ALA A 152 6.53 -12.88 -15.74
CA ALA A 152 7.72 -13.60 -16.18
C ALA A 152 8.86 -13.65 -15.14
N VAL A 153 8.90 -12.72 -14.20
CA VAL A 153 9.96 -12.67 -13.17
C VAL A 153 9.52 -13.19 -11.81
N CYS A 154 8.22 -13.27 -11.54
CA CYS A 154 7.68 -13.68 -10.24
C CYS A 154 7.66 -15.21 -10.06
N ASP A 155 7.94 -15.66 -8.84
CA ASP A 155 7.78 -17.06 -8.42
C ASP A 155 6.32 -17.39 -8.10
N LYS A 156 5.55 -16.39 -7.66
CA LYS A 156 4.13 -16.50 -7.29
C LYS A 156 3.38 -15.24 -7.69
N ILE A 157 2.17 -15.41 -8.21
CA ILE A 157 1.25 -14.29 -8.49
C ILE A 157 0.22 -14.17 -7.37
N LEU A 158 -0.10 -12.95 -6.99
CA LEU A 158 -1.05 -12.59 -5.94
C LEU A 158 -2.27 -11.88 -6.57
N ASP A 159 -3.19 -12.66 -7.14
CA ASP A 159 -4.35 -12.16 -7.91
C ASP A 159 -5.20 -11.16 -7.15
N GLY A 160 -5.39 -11.36 -5.84
CA GLY A 160 -6.22 -10.51 -4.98
C GLY A 160 -5.80 -9.03 -4.96
N PHE A 161 -4.52 -8.73 -5.16
CA PHE A 161 -4.06 -7.34 -5.28
C PHE A 161 -4.64 -6.64 -6.51
N GLY A 162 -4.51 -7.29 -7.68
CA GLY A 162 -5.06 -6.77 -8.93
C GLY A 162 -6.58 -6.66 -8.91
N GLU A 163 -7.26 -7.65 -8.33
CA GLU A 163 -8.73 -7.64 -8.16
C GLU A 163 -9.18 -6.47 -7.31
N LEU A 164 -8.56 -6.25 -6.15
CA LEU A 164 -8.93 -5.16 -5.23
C LEU A 164 -8.65 -3.79 -5.83
N MET A 165 -7.48 -3.58 -6.46
CA MET A 165 -7.14 -2.33 -7.11
C MET A 165 -8.11 -1.98 -8.23
N ARG A 166 -8.49 -2.94 -9.08
CA ARG A 166 -9.52 -2.75 -10.12
C ARG A 166 -10.88 -2.45 -9.52
N SER A 167 -11.29 -3.19 -8.48
CA SER A 167 -12.58 -2.99 -7.80
C SER A 167 -12.72 -1.58 -7.24
N VAL A 168 -11.69 -1.05 -6.62
CA VAL A 168 -11.69 0.33 -6.08
C VAL A 168 -11.74 1.34 -7.21
N SER A 169 -10.89 1.19 -8.23
CA SER A 169 -10.81 2.12 -9.36
C SER A 169 -12.12 2.19 -10.17
N LEU A 170 -12.86 1.08 -10.29
CA LEU A 170 -14.16 1.02 -10.97
C LEU A 170 -15.24 1.91 -10.34
N ARG A 171 -15.08 2.31 -9.07
CA ARG A 171 -16.00 3.26 -8.41
C ARG A 171 -15.92 4.66 -9.02
N PHE A 172 -14.81 5.01 -9.64
CA PHE A 172 -14.54 6.33 -10.19
C PHE A 172 -14.47 6.33 -11.72
N VAL A 173 -13.91 5.27 -12.32
CA VAL A 173 -13.61 5.22 -13.75
C VAL A 173 -14.04 3.87 -14.35
N PRO A 174 -15.09 3.83 -15.19
CA PRO A 174 -15.57 2.58 -15.80
C PRO A 174 -14.50 1.84 -16.61
N THR A 175 -13.56 2.57 -17.22
CA THR A 175 -12.46 1.97 -17.99
C THR A 175 -11.38 1.31 -17.15
N ALA A 176 -11.45 1.38 -15.81
CA ALA A 176 -10.56 0.63 -14.92
C ALA A 176 -10.67 -0.90 -15.11
N ILE A 177 -11.79 -1.38 -15.69
CA ILE A 177 -11.95 -2.79 -16.08
C ILE A 177 -10.89 -3.26 -17.10
N LEU A 178 -10.29 -2.33 -17.85
CA LEU A 178 -9.25 -2.62 -18.82
C LEU A 178 -7.85 -2.74 -18.21
N SER A 179 -7.71 -2.42 -16.93
CA SER A 179 -6.42 -2.53 -16.24
C SER A 179 -6.06 -4.00 -15.96
N ARG A 180 -4.84 -4.36 -16.33
CA ARG A 180 -4.27 -5.70 -16.16
C ARG A 180 -3.27 -5.75 -15.01
N GLN A 181 -3.37 -4.80 -14.07
CA GLN A 181 -2.54 -4.73 -12.86
C GLN A 181 -2.51 -6.06 -12.12
N ILE A 182 -1.31 -6.49 -11.73
CA ILE A 182 -1.07 -7.67 -10.91
C ILE A 182 -0.12 -7.32 -9.75
N ALA A 183 0.04 -8.25 -8.83
CA ALA A 183 1.16 -8.29 -7.91
C ALA A 183 1.72 -9.69 -7.84
N GLY A 184 2.99 -9.82 -7.48
CA GLY A 184 3.65 -11.11 -7.34
C GLY A 184 4.83 -11.04 -6.40
N ILE A 185 5.40 -12.20 -6.11
CA ILE A 185 6.56 -12.37 -5.24
C ILE A 185 7.71 -12.93 -6.09
N ARG A 186 8.90 -12.32 -5.93
CA ARG A 186 10.18 -12.85 -6.39
C ARG A 186 11.14 -12.91 -5.21
N GLY A 187 11.54 -14.12 -4.82
CA GLY A 187 12.36 -14.31 -3.61
C GLY A 187 11.73 -13.63 -2.38
N GLU A 188 12.42 -12.67 -1.80
CA GLU A 188 11.99 -11.90 -0.64
C GLU A 188 11.38 -10.53 -1.01
N THR A 189 11.02 -10.33 -2.28
CA THR A 189 10.47 -9.06 -2.79
C THR A 189 9.01 -9.19 -3.20
N LEU A 190 8.15 -8.29 -2.71
CA LEU A 190 6.81 -8.09 -3.24
C LEU A 190 6.86 -7.09 -4.39
N ILE A 191 6.30 -7.43 -5.55
CA ILE A 191 6.18 -6.54 -6.72
C ILE A 191 4.70 -6.18 -6.88
N ILE A 192 4.39 -4.88 -7.05
CA ILE A 192 3.01 -4.39 -7.26
C ILE A 192 2.98 -3.48 -8.50
N ASN A 193 2.10 -3.77 -9.45
CA ASN A 193 1.87 -2.90 -10.60
C ASN A 193 0.76 -1.90 -10.31
N LEU A 194 1.04 -0.61 -10.47
CA LEU A 194 0.08 0.47 -10.32
C LEU A 194 -0.30 1.09 -11.68
N PRO A 195 -1.46 1.78 -11.76
CA PRO A 195 -1.84 2.50 -12.96
C PRO A 195 -0.88 3.68 -13.22
N GLY A 196 -0.75 4.06 -14.50
CA GLY A 196 0.08 5.21 -14.88
C GLY A 196 -0.52 6.59 -14.53
N LYS A 197 -1.78 6.66 -14.06
CA LYS A 197 -2.43 7.92 -13.70
C LYS A 197 -2.15 8.25 -12.22
N PRO A 198 -1.46 9.37 -11.91
CA PRO A 198 -1.07 9.71 -10.53
C PRO A 198 -2.24 9.71 -9.52
N SER A 199 -3.42 10.24 -9.90
CA SER A 199 -4.59 10.25 -9.02
C SER A 199 -5.13 8.86 -8.66
N ALA A 200 -4.87 7.84 -9.48
CA ALA A 200 -5.30 6.47 -9.21
C ALA A 200 -4.26 5.68 -8.40
N ILE A 201 -3.02 6.16 -8.30
CA ILE A 201 -1.94 5.54 -7.52
C ILE A 201 -2.32 5.49 -6.05
N ALA A 202 -2.71 6.63 -5.48
CA ALA A 202 -3.10 6.71 -4.07
C ALA A 202 -4.32 5.83 -3.76
N ASP A 203 -5.34 5.80 -4.63
CA ASP A 203 -6.52 4.96 -4.45
C ASP A 203 -6.16 3.47 -4.42
N CYS A 204 -5.26 3.04 -5.33
CA CYS A 204 -4.77 1.66 -5.38
C CYS A 204 -3.92 1.31 -4.16
N LEU A 205 -2.98 2.17 -3.77
CA LEU A 205 -2.13 1.95 -2.60
C LEU A 205 -2.97 1.91 -1.31
N ASN A 206 -3.90 2.84 -1.12
CA ASN A 206 -4.81 2.83 0.03
C ASN A 206 -5.63 1.52 0.13
N ALA A 207 -5.95 0.92 -1.01
CA ALA A 207 -6.71 -0.33 -1.02
C ALA A 207 -5.86 -1.54 -0.61
N VAL A 208 -4.63 -1.67 -1.12
CA VAL A 208 -3.84 -2.89 -0.96
C VAL A 208 -2.80 -2.82 0.15
N PHE A 209 -2.33 -1.64 0.51
CA PHE A 209 -1.24 -1.46 1.47
C PHE A 209 -1.52 -2.00 2.88
N PRO A 210 -2.78 -2.08 3.36
CA PRO A 210 -3.04 -2.78 4.62
C PRO A 210 -2.48 -4.20 4.69
N ALA A 211 -2.35 -4.90 3.55
CA ALA A 211 -1.80 -6.26 3.48
C ALA A 211 -0.28 -6.29 3.19
N VAL A 212 0.31 -5.20 2.68
CA VAL A 212 1.70 -5.17 2.20
C VAL A 212 2.71 -5.48 3.31
N PRO A 213 2.68 -4.84 4.50
CA PRO A 213 3.65 -5.13 5.54
C PRO A 213 3.63 -6.59 5.99
N TYR A 214 2.44 -7.18 6.14
CA TYR A 214 2.33 -8.58 6.51
C TYR A 214 2.77 -9.53 5.38
N CYS A 215 2.55 -9.19 4.12
CA CYS A 215 3.06 -9.95 3.00
C CYS A 215 4.60 -9.97 3.00
N ILE A 216 5.23 -8.82 3.28
CA ILE A 216 6.68 -8.70 3.40
C ILE A 216 7.22 -9.51 4.59
N ASP A 217 6.52 -9.50 5.74
CA ASP A 217 6.88 -10.36 6.88
C ASP A 217 6.87 -11.86 6.50
N LEU A 218 5.91 -12.28 5.67
CA LEU A 218 5.76 -13.69 5.25
C LEU A 218 6.82 -14.18 4.26
N ILE A 219 7.56 -13.26 3.64
CA ILE A 219 8.64 -13.56 2.69
C ILE A 219 10.00 -13.14 3.25
N ASP A 220 10.12 -13.16 4.58
CA ASP A 220 11.35 -12.89 5.33
C ASP A 220 11.95 -11.47 5.12
N GLY A 221 11.13 -10.51 4.66
CA GLY A 221 11.52 -9.13 4.48
C GLY A 221 11.54 -8.31 5.79
N PRO A 222 11.96 -7.04 5.74
CA PRO A 222 12.04 -6.18 6.92
C PRO A 222 10.66 -5.84 7.47
N TYR A 223 10.58 -5.70 8.81
CA TYR A 223 9.35 -5.30 9.47
C TYR A 223 9.02 -3.82 9.19
N LEU A 224 7.98 -3.57 8.38
CA LEU A 224 7.53 -2.23 8.04
C LEU A 224 6.44 -1.75 9.00
N GLU A 225 6.64 -0.60 9.62
CA GLU A 225 5.65 0.12 10.42
C GLU A 225 4.98 1.22 9.59
N THR A 226 3.68 1.36 9.74
CA THR A 226 2.88 2.37 9.02
C THR A 226 2.34 3.42 9.98
N ASP A 227 2.16 4.65 9.48
CA ASP A 227 1.38 5.66 10.20
C ASP A 227 -0.10 5.29 10.15
N GLU A 228 -0.66 4.90 11.30
CA GLU A 228 -2.07 4.52 11.42
C GLU A 228 -3.05 5.67 11.10
N ALA A 229 -2.59 6.93 11.09
CA ALA A 229 -3.41 8.05 10.64
C ALA A 229 -3.56 8.09 9.12
N VAL A 230 -2.62 7.53 8.37
CA VAL A 230 -2.64 7.42 6.89
C VAL A 230 -3.16 6.08 6.45
N ILE A 231 -2.54 4.99 6.92
CA ILE A 231 -2.91 3.63 6.55
C ILE A 231 -2.60 2.65 7.69
N LYS A 232 -3.58 1.85 8.06
CA LYS A 232 -3.40 0.84 9.10
C LYS A 232 -3.02 -0.50 8.49
N ALA A 233 -1.78 -0.94 8.74
CA ALA A 233 -1.36 -2.29 8.38
C ALA A 233 -2.14 -3.34 9.20
N PHE A 234 -2.51 -4.43 8.54
CA PHE A 234 -3.17 -5.56 9.19
C PHE A 234 -2.20 -6.73 9.32
N ARG A 235 -2.00 -7.18 10.55
CA ARG A 235 -1.29 -8.42 10.88
C ARG A 235 -2.22 -9.32 11.69
N PRO A 236 -2.36 -10.61 11.35
CA PRO A 236 -3.17 -11.54 12.14
C PRO A 236 -2.68 -11.65 13.58
N LYS A 237 -3.59 -11.97 14.52
CA LYS A 237 -3.21 -12.22 15.92
C LYS A 237 -2.22 -13.39 15.98
N GLY A 238 -1.08 -13.17 16.61
CA GLY A 238 -0.02 -14.18 16.72
C GLY A 238 1.10 -14.08 15.68
N SER A 239 1.00 -13.19 14.66
CA SER A 239 2.16 -12.77 13.88
C SER A 239 2.99 -11.85 14.79
N ALA A 240 3.99 -12.41 15.41
CA ALA A 240 4.86 -11.65 16.29
C ALA A 240 5.75 -10.71 15.48
N ARG A 241 6.00 -9.49 15.99
CA ARG A 241 7.16 -8.71 15.55
C ARG A 241 8.39 -9.61 15.75
N PRO A 242 9.27 -9.79 14.74
CA PRO A 242 10.52 -10.49 14.96
C PRO A 242 11.24 -9.86 16.16
N PRO A 243 11.89 -10.66 17.02
CA PRO A 243 12.69 -10.08 18.09
C PRO A 243 13.68 -9.10 17.45
N ALA A 244 13.84 -7.95 18.07
CA ALA A 244 14.89 -7.00 17.69
C ALA A 244 16.24 -7.70 18.02
N ASP A 245 16.99 -8.12 16.98
CA ASP A 245 18.35 -8.63 17.13
C ASP A 245 19.31 -7.54 17.58
#